data_6010bc3c4132eba729164dcfa2ed5625
#
_entry.id   6010bc3c4132eba729164dcfa2ed5625
#
_cell.length_a   1.000
_cell.length_b   1.000
_cell.length_c   1.000
_cell.angle_alpha   90.00
_cell.angle_beta   90.00
_cell.angle_gamma   90.00
#
_symmetry.space_group_name_H-M   'P 1'
#
loop_
_entity.id
_entity.type
_entity.pdbx_description
1 polymer ?
#
loop_
_entity_poly.entity_id
_entity_poly.type
_entity_poly.pdbx_seq_one_letter_code
_entity_poly.pdbx_strand_id
1 'polypeptide(L)'
;MMAKIVHGSNFKGVVDYILDKDKGVQKLISDGLFMENKDTIAMSFNIQSQMNGKVAKPVGHIALSFSKEDEPRLTNHVMAHIALEYMERMGIRDTQFFIARHFDKEHPHVHIAFNRIGNDGKTISDRNERLRSTRICKELTLKYGLHMAGGKENVKRNRLKEPDRTKYRLYDILKTEVGRCGNWNVLVANLNRQGVEARFKHKGQTNEVQGVVFTMNGYHFNGSKVDRRFSYSKIDAALQCNRKKERMNLIPKAYPTDTPSAPSDTARCELFSGSLGLLNGNGSPCNCLLYTSPSP
;
A
#
# COMPACT_ATOMS: atom_id res chain seq x y z
N MET A 1 -9.74 -5.35 1.58
CA MET A 1 -10.55 -4.21 1.06
C MET A 1 -9.67 -3.21 0.31
N MET A 2 -10.18 -2.58 -0.75
CA MET A 2 -9.50 -1.52 -1.51
C MET A 2 -10.49 -0.41 -1.85
N ALA A 3 -9.99 0.83 -1.98
CA ALA A 3 -10.79 1.98 -2.38
C ALA A 3 -10.25 2.61 -3.68
N LYS A 4 -11.16 2.99 -4.58
CA LYS A 4 -10.88 3.83 -5.74
C LYS A 4 -11.62 5.15 -5.57
N ILE A 5 -10.89 6.27 -5.56
CA ILE A 5 -11.42 7.61 -5.37
C ILE A 5 -11.39 8.36 -6.71
N VAL A 6 -12.49 8.99 -7.07
CA VAL A 6 -12.62 9.83 -8.26
C VAL A 6 -13.36 11.11 -7.88
N HIS A 7 -12.89 12.25 -8.39
CA HIS A 7 -13.58 13.53 -8.24
C HIS A 7 -14.12 13.99 -9.60
N GLY A 8 -15.32 14.51 -9.59
CA GLY A 8 -16.03 14.99 -10.79
C GLY A 8 -16.71 16.34 -10.57
N SER A 9 -17.30 16.85 -11.65
CA SER A 9 -18.07 18.09 -11.64
C SER A 9 -19.57 17.88 -11.87
N ASN A 10 -19.99 16.67 -12.24
CA ASN A 10 -21.37 16.36 -12.64
C ASN A 10 -22.00 15.34 -11.67
N PHE A 11 -22.88 15.80 -10.79
CA PHE A 11 -23.62 14.93 -9.88
C PHE A 11 -24.60 14.00 -10.60
N LYS A 12 -25.28 14.49 -11.65
CA LYS A 12 -26.21 13.64 -12.41
C LYS A 12 -25.49 12.42 -12.99
N GLY A 13 -24.32 12.61 -13.57
CA GLY A 13 -23.55 11.52 -14.15
C GLY A 13 -23.13 10.46 -13.11
N VAL A 14 -22.74 10.86 -11.88
CA VAL A 14 -22.37 9.90 -10.84
C VAL A 14 -23.61 9.19 -10.26
N VAL A 15 -24.73 9.90 -10.11
CA VAL A 15 -26.01 9.33 -9.66
C VAL A 15 -26.53 8.32 -10.69
N ASP A 16 -26.52 8.68 -11.97
CA ASP A 16 -26.96 7.78 -13.05
C ASP A 16 -26.08 6.52 -13.10
N TYR A 17 -24.76 6.67 -12.94
CA TYR A 17 -23.81 5.55 -12.91
C TYR A 17 -24.02 4.61 -11.72
N ILE A 18 -24.21 5.17 -10.51
CA ILE A 18 -24.35 4.36 -9.29
C ILE A 18 -25.74 3.72 -9.21
N LEU A 19 -26.79 4.43 -9.64
CA LEU A 19 -28.17 3.93 -9.58
C LEU A 19 -28.65 3.33 -10.93
N ASP A 20 -27.71 2.82 -11.71
CA ASP A 20 -27.98 2.09 -12.95
C ASP A 20 -28.59 0.72 -12.62
N LYS A 21 -29.82 0.50 -13.08
CA LYS A 21 -30.59 -0.74 -12.78
C LYS A 21 -29.92 -2.00 -13.32
N ASP A 22 -29.19 -1.89 -14.42
CA ASP A 22 -28.51 -3.03 -15.06
C ASP A 22 -27.38 -3.61 -14.19
N LYS A 23 -26.95 -2.86 -13.18
CA LYS A 23 -25.91 -3.29 -12.21
C LYS A 23 -26.45 -4.02 -10.99
N GLY A 24 -27.77 -4.24 -10.91
CA GLY A 24 -28.38 -4.85 -9.74
C GLY A 24 -28.09 -4.03 -8.47
N VAL A 25 -28.66 -2.82 -8.39
CA VAL A 25 -28.31 -1.85 -7.34
C VAL A 25 -29.21 -1.98 -6.12
N GLN A 26 -28.61 -1.97 -4.94
CA GLN A 26 -29.29 -1.81 -3.67
C GLN A 26 -28.80 -0.56 -2.93
N LYS A 27 -29.69 0.41 -2.70
CA LYS A 27 -29.42 1.57 -1.85
C LYS A 27 -29.27 1.10 -0.41
N LEU A 28 -28.22 1.51 0.29
CA LEU A 28 -27.95 1.10 1.67
C LEU A 28 -28.26 2.21 2.67
N ILE A 29 -27.66 3.37 2.50
CA ILE A 29 -27.76 4.53 3.41
C ILE A 29 -27.64 5.82 2.60
N SER A 30 -28.33 6.87 3.05
CA SER A 30 -28.18 8.24 2.53
C SER A 30 -28.40 9.25 3.65
N ASP A 31 -27.81 10.42 3.50
CA ASP A 31 -28.02 11.56 4.39
C ASP A 31 -28.03 12.87 3.60
N GLY A 32 -28.92 13.79 4.00
CA GLY A 32 -29.04 15.13 3.42
C GLY A 32 -29.58 15.16 1.97
N LEU A 33 -30.18 14.10 1.47
CA LEU A 33 -30.65 13.96 0.08
C LEU A 33 -32.13 13.60 -0.02
N PHE A 34 -32.83 14.18 -1.00
CA PHE A 34 -34.15 13.72 -1.41
C PHE A 34 -34.04 12.51 -2.34
N MET A 35 -34.29 11.32 -1.81
CA MET A 35 -34.02 10.02 -2.46
C MET A 35 -35.16 9.48 -3.32
N GLU A 36 -36.06 10.33 -3.82
CA GLU A 36 -37.23 9.94 -4.61
C GLU A 36 -36.80 9.34 -5.97
N ASN A 37 -36.05 10.09 -6.75
CA ASN A 37 -35.56 9.68 -8.06
C ASN A 37 -34.16 10.23 -8.32
N LYS A 38 -33.54 9.84 -9.44
CA LYS A 38 -32.17 10.24 -9.79
C LYS A 38 -32.01 11.75 -9.96
N ASP A 39 -33.01 12.43 -10.48
CA ASP A 39 -32.97 13.87 -10.74
C ASP A 39 -33.07 14.66 -9.44
N THR A 40 -33.94 14.26 -8.50
CA THR A 40 -34.06 14.89 -7.18
C THR A 40 -32.82 14.69 -6.34
N ILE A 41 -32.14 13.52 -6.42
CA ILE A 41 -30.86 13.27 -5.78
C ILE A 41 -29.78 14.21 -6.35
N ALA A 42 -29.66 14.28 -7.67
CA ALA A 42 -28.69 15.14 -8.33
C ALA A 42 -28.95 16.63 -8.04
N MET A 43 -30.20 17.03 -8.00
CA MET A 43 -30.62 18.40 -7.65
C MET A 43 -30.24 18.74 -6.20
N SER A 44 -30.48 17.83 -5.24
CA SER A 44 -30.09 18.02 -3.83
C SER A 44 -28.58 18.28 -3.70
N PHE A 45 -27.76 17.47 -4.36
CA PHE A 45 -26.32 17.68 -4.40
C PHE A 45 -25.91 19.03 -5.02
N ASN A 46 -26.55 19.40 -6.15
CA ASN A 46 -26.24 20.64 -6.86
C ASN A 46 -26.56 21.87 -6.01
N ILE A 47 -27.70 21.86 -5.26
CA ILE A 47 -28.07 22.98 -4.39
C ILE A 47 -26.96 23.21 -3.34
N GLN A 48 -26.54 22.18 -2.62
CA GLN A 48 -25.46 22.34 -1.62
C GLN A 48 -24.12 22.75 -2.26
N SER A 49 -23.83 22.25 -3.47
CA SER A 49 -22.57 22.59 -4.14
C SER A 49 -22.45 24.06 -4.51
N GLN A 50 -23.58 24.77 -4.65
CA GLN A 50 -23.60 26.21 -4.93
C GLN A 50 -23.11 27.06 -3.72
N MET A 51 -23.09 26.51 -2.51
CA MET A 51 -22.54 27.20 -1.34
C MET A 51 -21.07 27.54 -1.49
N ASN A 52 -20.34 26.87 -2.41
CA ASN A 52 -18.96 27.16 -2.70
C ASN A 52 -18.62 27.00 -4.19
N GLY A 53 -18.98 27.98 -4.99
CA GLY A 53 -18.75 27.99 -6.44
C GLY A 53 -17.27 27.99 -6.89
N LYS A 54 -16.31 28.13 -5.96
CA LYS A 54 -14.87 28.05 -6.26
C LYS A 54 -14.38 26.63 -6.47
N VAL A 55 -15.15 25.62 -6.08
CA VAL A 55 -14.77 24.21 -6.17
C VAL A 55 -15.14 23.64 -7.53
N ALA A 56 -14.18 23.53 -8.42
CA ALA A 56 -14.40 23.02 -9.79
C ALA A 56 -14.84 21.53 -9.84
N LYS A 57 -14.56 20.73 -8.81
CA LYS A 57 -14.91 19.30 -8.71
C LYS A 57 -15.59 18.99 -7.39
N PRO A 58 -16.87 19.36 -7.22
CA PRO A 58 -17.60 19.15 -5.98
C PRO A 58 -18.03 17.69 -5.77
N VAL A 59 -18.04 16.85 -6.79
CA VAL A 59 -18.44 15.46 -6.70
C VAL A 59 -17.32 14.60 -6.14
N GLY A 60 -17.57 13.90 -5.05
CA GLY A 60 -16.76 12.79 -4.57
C GLY A 60 -17.41 11.45 -4.89
N HIS A 61 -16.67 10.54 -5.50
CA HIS A 61 -17.11 9.18 -5.78
C HIS A 61 -16.05 8.19 -5.34
N ILE A 62 -16.42 7.28 -4.45
CA ILE A 62 -15.55 6.24 -3.92
C ILE A 62 -16.18 4.88 -4.18
N ALA A 63 -15.42 3.97 -4.76
CA ALA A 63 -15.80 2.56 -4.82
C ALA A 63 -14.94 1.78 -3.81
N LEU A 64 -15.61 1.15 -2.83
CA LEU A 64 -14.99 0.22 -1.89
C LEU A 64 -15.21 -1.20 -2.39
N SER A 65 -14.14 -1.90 -2.71
CA SER A 65 -14.17 -3.29 -3.18
C SER A 65 -13.60 -4.22 -2.12
N PHE A 66 -14.27 -5.34 -1.92
CA PHE A 66 -13.89 -6.38 -0.96
C PHE A 66 -13.41 -7.63 -1.70
N SER A 67 -12.83 -8.57 -0.98
CA SER A 67 -12.44 -9.85 -1.57
C SER A 67 -13.65 -10.77 -1.73
N LYS A 68 -13.62 -11.66 -2.71
CA LYS A 68 -14.68 -12.67 -2.89
C LYS A 68 -14.75 -13.62 -1.69
N GLU A 69 -13.61 -13.89 -1.06
CA GLU A 69 -13.51 -14.72 0.13
C GLU A 69 -14.27 -14.16 1.34
N ASP A 70 -14.53 -12.85 1.34
CA ASP A 70 -15.28 -12.17 2.41
C ASP A 70 -16.79 -12.17 2.18
N GLU A 71 -17.27 -12.55 0.99
CA GLU A 71 -18.67 -12.44 0.58
C GLU A 71 -19.68 -13.02 1.59
N PRO A 72 -19.46 -14.22 2.18
CA PRO A 72 -20.41 -14.79 3.15
C PRO A 72 -20.61 -13.95 4.41
N ARG A 73 -19.66 -13.06 4.73
CA ARG A 73 -19.65 -12.21 5.93
C ARG A 73 -20.08 -10.78 5.65
N LEU A 74 -20.16 -10.39 4.39
CA LEU A 74 -20.46 -9.03 3.94
C LEU A 74 -21.95 -8.84 3.68
N THR A 75 -22.73 -8.79 4.76
CA THR A 75 -24.13 -8.37 4.66
C THR A 75 -24.23 -6.89 4.29
N ASN A 76 -25.39 -6.43 3.83
CA ASN A 76 -25.60 -5.01 3.51
C ASN A 76 -25.34 -4.10 4.69
N HIS A 77 -25.74 -4.52 5.89
CA HIS A 77 -25.49 -3.77 7.13
C HIS A 77 -23.98 -3.65 7.42
N VAL A 78 -23.23 -4.75 7.31
CA VAL A 78 -21.77 -4.75 7.52
C VAL A 78 -21.06 -3.86 6.50
N MET A 79 -21.44 -3.95 5.22
CA MET A 79 -20.85 -3.13 4.16
C MET A 79 -21.16 -1.64 4.35
N ALA A 80 -22.40 -1.30 4.73
CA ALA A 80 -22.79 0.08 5.04
C ALA A 80 -21.99 0.63 6.24
N HIS A 81 -21.84 -0.15 7.30
CA HIS A 81 -21.08 0.23 8.48
C HIS A 81 -19.59 0.46 8.19
N ILE A 82 -18.97 -0.44 7.43
CA ILE A 82 -17.58 -0.27 6.98
C ILE A 82 -17.43 0.99 6.11
N ALA A 83 -18.39 1.26 5.23
CA ALA A 83 -18.35 2.43 4.37
C ALA A 83 -18.48 3.74 5.16
N LEU A 84 -19.37 3.79 6.16
CA LEU A 84 -19.50 4.95 7.05
C LEU A 84 -18.22 5.18 7.89
N GLU A 85 -17.66 4.12 8.47
CA GLU A 85 -16.41 4.25 9.23
C GLU A 85 -15.24 4.68 8.32
N TYR A 86 -15.21 4.18 7.06
CA TYR A 86 -14.24 4.64 6.09
C TYR A 86 -14.40 6.13 5.79
N MET A 87 -15.63 6.63 5.57
CA MET A 87 -15.91 8.05 5.34
C MET A 87 -15.43 8.89 6.53
N GLU A 88 -15.81 8.49 7.74
CA GLU A 88 -15.42 9.18 8.96
C GLU A 88 -13.89 9.31 9.11
N ARG A 89 -13.15 8.23 8.93
CA ARG A 89 -11.68 8.23 9.00
C ARG A 89 -11.02 8.99 7.86
N MET A 90 -11.68 9.09 6.71
CA MET A 90 -11.26 9.95 5.59
C MET A 90 -11.56 11.43 5.84
N GLY A 91 -12.29 11.78 6.93
CA GLY A 91 -12.74 13.13 7.21
C GLY A 91 -13.87 13.59 6.31
N ILE A 92 -14.63 12.66 5.73
CA ILE A 92 -15.86 12.93 4.97
C ILE A 92 -17.01 12.93 5.99
N ARG A 93 -17.31 14.11 6.51
CA ARG A 93 -18.30 14.35 7.58
C ARG A 93 -19.12 15.57 7.23
N ASP A 94 -20.28 15.70 7.87
CA ASP A 94 -21.16 16.87 7.77
C ASP A 94 -21.42 17.28 6.32
N THR A 95 -21.77 16.32 5.48
CA THR A 95 -22.03 16.53 4.05
C THR A 95 -23.07 15.54 3.53
N GLN A 96 -23.71 15.90 2.45
CA GLN A 96 -24.62 15.02 1.72
C GLN A 96 -23.90 13.81 1.15
N PHE A 97 -24.49 12.63 1.30
CA PHE A 97 -23.97 11.40 0.67
C PHE A 97 -25.06 10.34 0.48
N PHE A 98 -24.78 9.37 -0.38
CA PHE A 98 -25.46 8.09 -0.39
C PHE A 98 -24.51 6.94 -0.68
N ILE A 99 -24.87 5.75 -0.19
CA ILE A 99 -24.12 4.50 -0.35
C ILE A 99 -25.02 3.49 -1.03
N ALA A 100 -24.53 2.85 -2.09
CA ALA A 100 -25.23 1.79 -2.79
C ALA A 100 -24.31 0.59 -3.05
N ARG A 101 -24.85 -0.62 -2.90
CA ARG A 101 -24.21 -1.88 -3.26
C ARG A 101 -24.53 -2.22 -4.71
N HIS A 102 -23.52 -2.69 -5.45
CA HIS A 102 -23.66 -3.25 -6.78
C HIS A 102 -23.46 -4.76 -6.78
N PHE A 103 -24.12 -5.44 -7.75
CA PHE A 103 -24.04 -6.88 -7.94
C PHE A 103 -23.54 -7.27 -9.34
N ASP A 104 -22.95 -6.32 -10.08
CA ASP A 104 -22.46 -6.49 -11.46
C ASP A 104 -21.08 -7.17 -11.53
N LYS A 105 -20.44 -7.47 -10.40
CA LYS A 105 -19.10 -8.08 -10.35
C LYS A 105 -19.06 -9.26 -9.38
N GLU A 106 -18.12 -10.17 -9.63
CA GLU A 106 -17.89 -11.34 -8.76
C GLU A 106 -17.49 -10.99 -7.33
N HIS A 107 -16.91 -9.82 -7.12
CA HIS A 107 -16.46 -9.38 -5.79
C HIS A 107 -17.42 -8.34 -5.22
N PRO A 108 -17.77 -8.44 -3.93
CA PRO A 108 -18.64 -7.47 -3.28
C PRO A 108 -18.04 -6.06 -3.34
N HIS A 109 -18.87 -5.07 -3.66
CA HIS A 109 -18.44 -3.69 -3.65
C HIS A 109 -19.61 -2.73 -3.40
N VAL A 110 -19.26 -1.57 -2.82
CA VAL A 110 -20.19 -0.46 -2.63
C VAL A 110 -19.63 0.80 -3.26
N HIS A 111 -20.53 1.64 -3.70
CA HIS A 111 -20.23 2.97 -4.18
C HIS A 111 -20.75 4.00 -3.17
N ILE A 112 -19.91 5.00 -2.90
CA ILE A 112 -20.21 6.16 -2.07
C ILE A 112 -20.17 7.37 -2.98
N ALA A 113 -21.30 8.07 -3.13
CA ALA A 113 -21.32 9.41 -3.70
C ALA A 113 -21.48 10.42 -2.57
N PHE A 114 -20.71 11.48 -2.57
CA PHE A 114 -20.79 12.53 -1.56
C PHE A 114 -20.48 13.90 -2.14
N ASN A 115 -20.99 14.94 -1.49
CA ASN A 115 -20.64 16.31 -1.81
C ASN A 115 -19.31 16.64 -1.12
N ARG A 116 -18.32 17.15 -1.88
CA ARG A 116 -17.06 17.63 -1.32
C ARG A 116 -17.20 19.00 -0.64
N ILE A 117 -18.36 19.62 -0.74
CA ILE A 117 -18.70 20.83 -0.04
C ILE A 117 -19.58 20.40 1.15
N GLY A 118 -19.09 20.69 2.37
CA GLY A 118 -19.80 20.37 3.60
C GLY A 118 -21.01 21.27 3.83
N ASN A 119 -21.82 20.92 4.82
CA ASN A 119 -23.00 21.69 5.24
C ASN A 119 -22.64 23.11 5.71
N ASP A 120 -21.37 23.36 6.02
CA ASP A 120 -20.81 24.68 6.36
C ASP A 120 -20.24 25.45 5.16
N GLY A 121 -20.39 24.93 3.93
CA GLY A 121 -19.85 25.52 2.71
C GLY A 121 -18.33 25.32 2.53
N LYS A 122 -17.64 24.69 3.48
CA LYS A 122 -16.20 24.42 3.33
C LYS A 122 -15.93 23.16 2.51
N THR A 123 -14.76 23.14 1.88
CA THR A 123 -14.36 21.99 1.05
C THR A 123 -13.74 20.89 1.93
N ILE A 124 -14.22 19.67 1.79
CA ILE A 124 -13.60 18.47 2.38
C ILE A 124 -12.23 18.26 1.74
N SER A 125 -11.20 18.18 2.56
CA SER A 125 -9.81 18.11 2.12
C SER A 125 -9.47 16.79 1.43
N ASP A 126 -8.92 16.88 0.22
CA ASP A 126 -8.36 15.76 -0.56
C ASP A 126 -6.83 15.61 -0.39
N ARG A 127 -6.23 16.38 0.51
CA ARG A 127 -4.78 16.33 0.75
C ARG A 127 -4.34 14.91 1.13
N ASN A 128 -3.40 14.36 0.35
CA ASN A 128 -2.86 13.00 0.53
C ASN A 128 -3.95 11.90 0.61
N GLU A 129 -5.12 12.11 0.00
CA GLU A 129 -6.27 11.21 0.11
C GLU A 129 -5.95 9.76 -0.24
N ARG A 130 -5.15 9.52 -1.30
CA ARG A 130 -4.76 8.16 -1.72
C ARG A 130 -3.91 7.44 -0.68
N LEU A 131 -3.01 8.16 -0.01
CA LEU A 131 -2.17 7.59 1.05
C LEU A 131 -3.00 7.31 2.30
N ARG A 132 -3.85 8.27 2.71
CA ARG A 132 -4.80 8.09 3.82
C ARG A 132 -5.73 6.92 3.56
N SER A 133 -6.36 6.89 2.40
CA SER A 133 -7.26 5.82 1.98
C SER A 133 -6.59 4.43 2.03
N THR A 134 -5.36 4.30 1.50
CA THR A 134 -4.64 3.03 1.53
C THR A 134 -4.40 2.54 2.96
N ARG A 135 -4.02 3.45 3.88
CA ARG A 135 -3.82 3.14 5.30
C ARG A 135 -5.12 2.73 5.95
N ILE A 136 -6.19 3.52 5.78
CA ILE A 136 -7.51 3.28 6.35
C ILE A 136 -8.08 1.94 5.84
N CYS A 137 -8.00 1.66 4.53
CA CYS A 137 -8.42 0.37 3.98
C CYS A 137 -7.70 -0.80 4.64
N LYS A 138 -6.40 -0.70 4.89
CA LYS A 138 -5.62 -1.74 5.56
C LYS A 138 -6.07 -1.92 7.01
N GLU A 139 -6.23 -0.84 7.74
CA GLU A 139 -6.69 -0.85 9.15
C GLU A 139 -8.09 -1.44 9.29
N LEU A 140 -9.04 -1.03 8.42
CA LEU A 140 -10.40 -1.58 8.41
C LEU A 140 -10.42 -3.06 8.00
N THR A 141 -9.60 -3.47 7.02
CA THR A 141 -9.45 -4.88 6.65
C THR A 141 -9.05 -5.73 7.85
N LEU A 142 -8.09 -5.26 8.65
CA LEU A 142 -7.65 -5.95 9.87
C LEU A 142 -8.73 -5.91 10.96
N LYS A 143 -9.34 -4.74 11.22
CA LYS A 143 -10.36 -4.55 12.26
C LYS A 143 -11.56 -5.48 12.06
N TYR A 144 -12.03 -5.60 10.82
CA TYR A 144 -13.18 -6.45 10.50
C TYR A 144 -12.80 -7.90 10.16
N GLY A 145 -11.52 -8.27 10.32
CA GLY A 145 -11.02 -9.62 10.03
C GLY A 145 -11.23 -10.04 8.58
N LEU A 146 -11.23 -9.08 7.64
CA LEU A 146 -11.42 -9.34 6.23
C LEU A 146 -10.14 -9.89 5.58
N HIS A 147 -10.30 -10.55 4.44
CA HIS A 147 -9.19 -11.10 3.67
C HIS A 147 -8.20 -9.98 3.29
N MET A 148 -6.95 -10.17 3.69
CA MET A 148 -5.86 -9.29 3.29
C MET A 148 -5.33 -9.75 1.93
N ALA A 149 -5.58 -8.96 0.89
CA ALA A 149 -5.04 -9.27 -0.42
C ALA A 149 -3.52 -9.45 -0.35
N GLY A 150 -3.03 -10.58 -0.85
CA GLY A 150 -1.60 -10.84 -1.00
C GLY A 150 -0.95 -9.75 -1.83
N GLY A 151 0.29 -9.36 -1.46
CA GLY A 151 1.04 -8.32 -2.15
C GLY A 151 1.33 -8.67 -3.62
N LYS A 152 2.32 -8.01 -4.20
CA LYS A 152 2.73 -8.19 -5.61
C LYS A 152 3.06 -9.64 -5.98
N GLU A 153 3.30 -10.50 -5.01
CA GLU A 153 3.64 -11.89 -5.21
C GLU A 153 2.47 -12.74 -5.73
N ASN A 154 1.24 -12.41 -5.29
CA ASN A 154 0.02 -13.16 -5.64
C ASN A 154 -0.71 -12.63 -6.88
N VAL A 155 -0.11 -11.69 -7.62
CA VAL A 155 -0.71 -11.15 -8.84
C VAL A 155 -0.67 -12.18 -9.97
N LYS A 156 -1.81 -12.44 -10.62
CA LYS A 156 -1.92 -13.30 -11.81
C LYS A 156 -1.22 -12.63 -13.00
N ARG A 157 0.07 -12.95 -13.22
CA ARG A 157 0.96 -12.34 -14.23
C ARG A 157 0.42 -12.40 -15.64
N ASN A 158 -0.24 -13.51 -16.00
CA ASN A 158 -0.80 -13.77 -17.34
C ASN A 158 -1.93 -12.83 -17.75
N ARG A 159 -2.61 -12.19 -16.78
CA ARG A 159 -3.70 -11.24 -17.03
C ARG A 159 -3.24 -9.79 -17.13
N LEU A 160 -1.97 -9.53 -16.88
CA LEU A 160 -1.43 -8.18 -16.94
C LEU A 160 -1.24 -7.73 -18.38
N LYS A 161 -1.63 -6.49 -18.67
CA LYS A 161 -1.35 -5.77 -19.92
C LYS A 161 -0.07 -4.94 -19.77
N GLU A 162 0.54 -4.56 -20.89
CA GLU A 162 1.63 -3.59 -20.86
C GLU A 162 1.10 -2.20 -20.44
N PRO A 163 1.89 -1.40 -19.72
CA PRO A 163 3.27 -1.63 -19.25
C PRO A 163 3.38 -2.43 -17.95
N ASP A 164 2.26 -2.80 -17.30
CA ASP A 164 2.28 -3.47 -16.00
C ASP A 164 2.91 -4.86 -16.06
N ARG A 165 2.71 -5.62 -17.15
CA ARG A 165 3.36 -6.92 -17.35
C ARG A 165 4.88 -6.79 -17.28
N THR A 166 5.45 -5.85 -18.03
CA THR A 166 6.90 -5.57 -18.00
C THR A 166 7.36 -5.09 -16.63
N LYS A 167 6.60 -4.23 -15.95
CA LYS A 167 6.91 -3.77 -14.60
C LYS A 167 6.97 -4.90 -13.57
N TYR A 168 6.05 -5.86 -13.64
CA TYR A 168 6.07 -7.00 -12.72
C TYR A 168 7.19 -7.99 -13.04
N ARG A 169 7.52 -8.19 -14.33
CA ARG A 169 8.69 -8.97 -14.72
C ARG A 169 9.98 -8.33 -14.19
N LEU A 170 10.12 -7.01 -14.34
CA LEU A 170 11.22 -6.24 -13.78
C LEU A 170 11.30 -6.37 -12.25
N TYR A 171 10.14 -6.36 -11.57
CA TYR A 171 10.07 -6.58 -10.12
C TYR A 171 10.65 -7.94 -9.72
N ASP A 172 10.30 -9.01 -10.44
CA ASP A 172 10.77 -10.36 -10.13
C ASP A 172 12.29 -10.49 -10.38
N ILE A 173 12.81 -9.91 -11.46
CA ILE A 173 14.25 -9.83 -11.76
C ILE A 173 14.99 -9.09 -10.65
N LEU A 174 14.54 -7.88 -10.31
CA LEU A 174 15.19 -7.06 -9.28
C LEU A 174 15.15 -7.73 -7.90
N LYS A 175 14.05 -8.40 -7.54
CA LYS A 175 13.94 -9.16 -6.28
C LYS A 175 15.03 -10.23 -6.17
N THR A 176 15.29 -10.94 -7.26
CA THR A 176 16.29 -12.01 -7.31
C THR A 176 17.71 -11.45 -7.30
N GLU A 177 18.02 -10.50 -8.19
CA GLU A 177 19.38 -10.02 -8.39
C GLU A 177 19.87 -9.13 -7.23
N VAL A 178 19.04 -8.25 -6.69
CA VAL A 178 19.40 -7.44 -5.51
C VAL A 178 19.66 -8.32 -4.29
N GLY A 179 18.97 -9.46 -4.17
CA GLY A 179 19.19 -10.40 -3.07
C GLY A 179 20.52 -11.18 -3.16
N ARG A 180 21.12 -11.26 -4.36
CA ARG A 180 22.33 -12.08 -4.64
C ARG A 180 23.61 -11.25 -4.79
N CYS A 181 23.50 -10.02 -5.29
CA CYS A 181 24.65 -9.19 -5.62
C CYS A 181 25.21 -8.46 -4.41
N GLY A 182 26.55 -8.35 -4.32
CA GLY A 182 27.25 -7.58 -3.28
C GLY A 182 27.67 -6.17 -3.71
N ASN A 183 27.54 -5.79 -4.99
CA ASN A 183 27.87 -4.46 -5.49
C ASN A 183 27.10 -4.09 -6.76
N TRP A 184 27.10 -2.80 -7.10
CA TRP A 184 26.39 -2.26 -8.26
C TRP A 184 26.91 -2.77 -9.61
N ASN A 185 28.21 -2.96 -9.77
CA ASN A 185 28.78 -3.42 -11.05
C ASN A 185 28.27 -4.82 -11.42
N VAL A 186 28.26 -5.73 -10.44
CA VAL A 186 27.74 -7.08 -10.63
C VAL A 186 26.24 -7.03 -10.86
N LEU A 187 25.50 -6.21 -10.11
CA LEU A 187 24.05 -6.06 -10.29
C LEU A 187 23.72 -5.57 -11.70
N VAL A 188 24.36 -4.49 -12.17
CA VAL A 188 24.13 -3.92 -13.51
C VAL A 188 24.48 -4.94 -14.60
N ALA A 189 25.61 -5.66 -14.47
CA ALA A 189 26.00 -6.69 -15.43
C ALA A 189 24.94 -7.82 -15.51
N ASN A 190 24.42 -8.28 -14.38
CA ASN A 190 23.38 -9.32 -14.34
C ASN A 190 22.05 -8.83 -14.92
N LEU A 191 21.68 -7.59 -14.63
CA LEU A 191 20.48 -6.97 -15.19
C LEU A 191 20.58 -6.83 -16.71
N ASN A 192 21.73 -6.40 -17.24
CA ASN A 192 21.95 -6.27 -18.68
C ASN A 192 21.81 -7.63 -19.40
N ARG A 193 22.31 -8.73 -18.81
CA ARG A 193 22.13 -10.10 -19.36
C ARG A 193 20.67 -10.51 -19.46
N GLN A 194 19.79 -9.92 -18.65
CA GLN A 194 18.34 -10.17 -18.64
C GLN A 194 17.54 -9.11 -19.42
N GLY A 195 18.22 -8.25 -20.20
CA GLY A 195 17.58 -7.22 -21.02
C GLY A 195 17.06 -6.02 -20.21
N VAL A 196 17.63 -5.78 -19.02
CA VAL A 196 17.28 -4.65 -18.17
C VAL A 196 18.46 -3.68 -18.11
N GLU A 197 18.31 -2.49 -18.65
CA GLU A 197 19.28 -1.40 -18.56
C GLU A 197 19.01 -0.59 -17.27
N ALA A 198 20.08 -0.28 -16.53
CA ALA A 198 20.02 0.58 -15.33
C ALA A 198 20.72 1.90 -15.59
N ARG A 199 20.02 3.02 -15.39
CA ARG A 199 20.56 4.38 -15.50
C ARG A 199 20.43 5.10 -14.17
N PHE A 200 21.52 5.73 -13.71
CA PHE A 200 21.53 6.51 -12.49
C PHE A 200 21.07 7.94 -12.77
N LYS A 201 20.24 8.48 -11.87
CA LYS A 201 19.87 9.90 -11.86
C LYS A 201 20.70 10.63 -10.83
N HIS A 202 21.35 11.72 -11.26
CA HIS A 202 22.15 12.57 -10.40
C HIS A 202 21.36 13.82 -9.98
N LYS A 203 21.76 14.44 -8.89
CA LYS A 203 21.19 15.67 -8.37
C LYS A 203 21.82 16.87 -9.08
N GLY A 204 21.09 17.49 -10.01
CA GLY A 204 21.61 18.59 -10.82
C GLY A 204 22.85 18.16 -11.59
N GLN A 205 23.92 18.95 -11.48
CA GLN A 205 25.24 18.67 -12.10
C GLN A 205 26.25 17.99 -11.15
N THR A 206 25.77 17.45 -10.03
CA THR A 206 26.63 16.79 -9.03
C THR A 206 26.78 15.30 -9.31
N ASN A 207 27.83 14.67 -8.76
CA ASN A 207 28.00 13.22 -8.81
C ASN A 207 27.12 12.48 -7.79
N GLU A 208 26.28 13.19 -7.01
CA GLU A 208 25.37 12.58 -6.03
C GLU A 208 24.24 11.85 -6.74
N VAL A 209 24.15 10.52 -6.56
CA VAL A 209 23.09 9.71 -7.16
C VAL A 209 21.80 9.87 -6.37
N GLN A 210 20.78 10.45 -6.99
CA GLN A 210 19.45 10.66 -6.40
C GLN A 210 18.50 9.47 -6.62
N GLY A 211 18.73 8.67 -7.66
CA GLY A 211 17.83 7.58 -8.00
C GLY A 211 18.35 6.68 -9.10
N VAL A 212 17.61 5.63 -9.40
CA VAL A 212 17.88 4.70 -10.49
C VAL A 212 16.62 4.50 -11.33
N VAL A 213 16.81 4.45 -12.65
CA VAL A 213 15.78 4.14 -13.65
C VAL A 213 16.17 2.83 -14.32
N PHE A 214 15.22 1.94 -14.40
CA PHE A 214 15.36 0.68 -15.12
C PHE A 214 14.57 0.75 -16.43
N THR A 215 15.18 0.33 -17.51
CA THR A 215 14.56 0.24 -18.84
C THR A 215 14.45 -1.23 -19.24
N MET A 216 13.27 -1.65 -19.65
CA MET A 216 13.00 -2.99 -20.13
C MET A 216 11.87 -2.97 -21.16
N ASN A 217 12.03 -3.67 -22.29
CA ASN A 217 11.04 -3.73 -23.39
C ASN A 217 10.57 -2.34 -23.86
N GLY A 218 11.46 -1.34 -23.90
CA GLY A 218 11.12 0.03 -24.28
C GLY A 218 10.41 0.87 -23.20
N TYR A 219 10.09 0.29 -22.04
CA TYR A 219 9.47 1.01 -20.91
C TYR A 219 10.50 1.43 -19.87
N HIS A 220 10.30 2.63 -19.33
CA HIS A 220 11.19 3.23 -18.31
C HIS A 220 10.49 3.28 -16.95
N PHE A 221 11.09 2.70 -15.94
CA PHE A 221 10.55 2.68 -14.59
C PHE A 221 11.57 3.23 -13.57
N ASN A 222 11.17 4.25 -12.81
CA ASN A 222 11.95 4.60 -11.62
C ASN A 222 11.94 3.41 -10.65
N GLY A 223 13.07 3.03 -10.07
CA GLY A 223 13.16 1.90 -9.15
C GLY A 223 12.12 1.96 -8.01
N SER A 224 11.92 3.13 -7.40
CA SER A 224 10.90 3.36 -6.36
C SER A 224 9.46 3.21 -6.86
N LYS A 225 9.19 3.32 -8.18
CA LYS A 225 7.87 3.09 -8.78
C LYS A 225 7.62 1.61 -9.10
N VAL A 226 8.69 0.82 -9.30
CA VAL A 226 8.59 -0.64 -9.38
C VAL A 226 8.26 -1.19 -8.00
N ASP A 227 9.09 -0.86 -7.00
CA ASP A 227 8.84 -1.11 -5.58
C ASP A 227 9.67 -0.15 -4.72
N ARG A 228 9.18 0.21 -3.54
CA ARG A 228 9.91 1.06 -2.60
C ARG A 228 11.27 0.46 -2.20
N ARG A 229 11.38 -0.86 -2.18
CA ARG A 229 12.64 -1.60 -1.92
C ARG A 229 13.70 -1.40 -2.98
N PHE A 230 13.29 -1.01 -4.21
CA PHE A 230 14.19 -0.78 -5.35
C PHE A 230 14.49 0.70 -5.60
N SER A 231 14.31 1.58 -4.61
CA SER A 231 14.93 2.89 -4.64
C SER A 231 16.47 2.74 -4.54
N TYR A 232 17.22 3.68 -5.12
CA TYR A 232 18.69 3.63 -5.12
C TYR A 232 19.25 3.37 -3.72
N SER A 233 18.85 4.16 -2.72
CA SER A 233 19.33 4.02 -1.34
C SER A 233 19.02 2.66 -0.71
N LYS A 234 17.87 2.05 -1.04
CA LYS A 234 17.49 0.73 -0.51
C LYS A 234 18.25 -0.40 -1.20
N ILE A 235 18.47 -0.29 -2.51
CA ILE A 235 19.32 -1.24 -3.24
C ILE A 235 20.75 -1.14 -2.70
N ASP A 236 21.30 0.06 -2.59
CA ASP A 236 22.67 0.27 -2.09
C ASP A 236 22.88 -0.35 -0.70
N ALA A 237 21.95 -0.10 0.22
CA ALA A 237 21.97 -0.71 1.55
C ALA A 237 21.89 -2.25 1.50
N ALA A 238 21.09 -2.81 0.60
CA ALA A 238 20.97 -4.27 0.43
C ALA A 238 22.28 -4.88 -0.10
N LEU A 239 22.90 -4.25 -1.11
CA LEU A 239 24.19 -4.68 -1.66
C LEU A 239 25.31 -4.64 -0.62
N GLN A 240 25.37 -3.58 0.18
CA GLN A 240 26.32 -3.48 1.29
C GLN A 240 26.12 -4.59 2.35
N CYS A 241 24.85 -4.91 2.67
CA CYS A 241 24.54 -5.99 3.59
C CYS A 241 25.01 -7.35 3.03
N ASN A 242 24.72 -7.63 1.75
CA ASN A 242 25.13 -8.87 1.09
C ASN A 242 26.67 -9.00 1.08
N ARG A 243 27.39 -7.92 0.75
CA ARG A 243 28.86 -7.91 0.76
C ARG A 243 29.44 -8.21 2.15
N LYS A 244 28.82 -7.72 3.22
CA LYS A 244 29.23 -8.05 4.59
C LYS A 244 29.01 -9.54 4.90
N LYS A 245 27.89 -10.11 4.49
CA LYS A 245 27.59 -11.54 4.66
C LYS A 245 28.58 -12.43 3.92
N GLU A 246 28.92 -12.09 2.67
CA GLU A 246 29.93 -12.81 1.88
C GLU A 246 31.28 -12.81 2.60
N ARG A 247 31.73 -11.67 3.13
CA ARG A 247 32.96 -11.58 3.89
C ARG A 247 32.95 -12.41 5.17
N MET A 248 31.83 -12.44 5.90
CA MET A 248 31.71 -13.24 7.12
C MET A 248 31.73 -14.75 6.82
N ASN A 249 31.17 -15.17 5.68
CA ASN A 249 31.19 -16.58 5.26
C ASN A 249 32.56 -17.05 4.74
N LEU A 250 33.44 -16.11 4.35
CA LEU A 250 34.81 -16.39 3.89
C LEU A 250 35.81 -16.47 5.05
N ILE A 251 35.44 -16.08 6.28
CA ILE A 251 36.29 -16.27 7.45
C ILE A 251 36.19 -17.75 7.85
N PRO A 252 37.30 -18.54 7.78
CA PRO A 252 37.27 -19.92 8.26
C PRO A 252 36.85 -19.93 9.72
N LYS A 253 35.87 -20.77 10.07
CA LYS A 253 35.61 -21.06 11.48
C LYS A 253 36.91 -21.57 12.07
N ALA A 254 37.49 -20.80 12.98
CA ALA A 254 38.68 -21.25 13.72
C ALA A 254 38.37 -22.62 14.33
N TYR A 255 39.18 -23.61 13.98
CA TYR A 255 39.10 -24.91 14.63
C TYR A 255 39.30 -24.68 16.13
N PRO A 256 38.55 -25.35 17.01
CA PRO A 256 38.84 -25.32 18.43
C PRO A 256 40.26 -25.89 18.59
N THR A 257 41.21 -25.05 19.01
CA THR A 257 42.51 -25.50 19.45
C THR A 257 42.28 -26.29 20.73
N ASP A 258 42.44 -27.60 20.64
CA ASP A 258 42.62 -28.46 21.83
C ASP A 258 43.83 -27.95 22.62
N THR A 259 43.60 -27.17 23.65
CA THR A 259 44.56 -26.90 24.70
C THR A 259 44.49 -28.02 25.74
N PRO A 260 45.60 -28.68 26.06
CA PRO A 260 45.58 -29.71 27.11
C PRO A 260 45.31 -29.06 28.47
N SER A 261 44.52 -29.77 29.24
CA SER A 261 44.16 -29.46 30.62
C SER A 261 45.38 -29.26 31.51
N ALA A 262 45.44 -28.12 32.21
CA ALA A 262 46.29 -27.93 33.39
C ALA A 262 45.36 -27.89 34.66
N PRO A 263 45.84 -28.29 35.83
CA PRO A 263 45.01 -28.78 36.92
C PRO A 263 44.39 -27.66 37.77
N SER A 264 43.33 -28.09 38.47
CA SER A 264 42.53 -27.40 39.47
C SER A 264 43.30 -26.55 40.48
N ASP A 265 42.79 -25.32 40.70
CA ASP A 265 42.83 -24.71 42.03
C ASP A 265 41.52 -24.00 42.34
N THR A 266 41.00 -24.41 43.46
CA THR A 266 39.76 -23.96 44.11
C THR A 266 39.95 -22.57 44.70
N ALA A 267 39.02 -21.64 44.39
CA ALA A 267 38.54 -20.62 45.36
C ALA A 267 37.32 -19.85 44.79
N ARG A 268 36.16 -20.17 45.27
CA ARG A 268 35.17 -19.36 45.94
C ARG A 268 34.98 -17.90 45.53
N CYS A 269 33.83 -17.62 44.90
CA CYS A 269 32.97 -16.53 45.35
C CYS A 269 31.53 -16.72 44.80
N GLU A 270 30.64 -16.80 45.79
CA GLU A 270 29.19 -16.89 45.60
C GLU A 270 28.56 -15.52 45.22
N LEU A 271 27.32 -15.61 44.77
CA LEU A 271 26.24 -14.64 44.78
C LEU A 271 26.09 -13.72 43.56
N PHE A 272 25.17 -13.99 42.70
CA PHE A 272 23.81 -13.40 42.71
C PHE A 272 22.90 -14.12 41.71
N SER A 273 21.81 -14.64 42.28
CA SER A 273 20.67 -15.22 41.60
C SER A 273 19.83 -14.18 40.88
N GLY A 274 19.31 -14.53 39.73
CA GLY A 274 18.29 -13.77 39.03
C GLY A 274 17.78 -14.53 37.81
N SER A 275 16.76 -15.34 38.06
CA SER A 275 16.00 -16.10 37.07
C SER A 275 15.34 -15.20 36.03
N LEU A 276 15.21 -15.70 34.81
CA LEU A 276 14.03 -15.89 33.93
C LEU A 276 14.49 -16.11 32.49
N GLY A 277 14.11 -17.21 31.94
CA GLY A 277 13.02 -17.36 31.01
C GLY A 277 13.53 -17.87 29.69
N LEU A 278 13.42 -19.16 29.46
CA LEU A 278 13.46 -19.84 28.16
C LEU A 278 12.52 -19.20 27.16
N LEU A 279 12.98 -18.93 25.94
CA LEU A 279 12.20 -19.10 24.73
C LEU A 279 13.11 -19.39 23.53
N ASN A 280 12.87 -20.53 22.91
CA ASN A 280 13.37 -20.94 21.61
C ASN A 280 12.93 -19.95 20.53
N GLY A 281 13.81 -19.57 19.61
CA GLY A 281 13.46 -18.74 18.47
C GLY A 281 14.38 -18.95 17.29
N ASN A 282 13.86 -19.64 16.30
CA ASN A 282 14.41 -19.82 14.97
C ASN A 282 14.72 -18.49 14.27
N GLY A 283 15.76 -18.52 13.43
CA GLY A 283 16.33 -17.47 12.64
C GLY A 283 15.41 -16.38 12.11
N SER A 284 15.72 -15.15 12.43
CA SER A 284 15.09 -13.96 11.89
C SER A 284 15.94 -13.32 10.80
N PRO A 285 15.33 -12.86 9.70
CA PRO A 285 16.00 -12.02 8.71
C PRO A 285 16.25 -10.62 9.27
N CYS A 286 17.34 -10.00 8.85
CA CYS A 286 17.74 -8.64 9.21
C CYS A 286 16.57 -7.64 9.10
N ASN A 287 15.95 -7.31 10.21
CA ASN A 287 15.05 -6.19 10.35
C ASN A 287 15.89 -4.95 10.72
N CYS A 288 16.22 -4.14 9.73
CA CYS A 288 16.64 -2.77 9.99
C CYS A 288 15.41 -1.98 10.40
N LEU A 289 15.15 -1.91 11.70
CA LEU A 289 14.16 -1.02 12.29
C LEU A 289 14.59 0.44 12.11
N LEU A 290 13.67 1.18 11.55
CA LEU A 290 13.68 2.63 11.45
C LEU A 290 13.65 3.26 12.85
N TYR A 291 14.68 3.99 13.18
CA TYR A 291 14.63 5.02 14.22
C TYR A 291 13.83 6.20 13.68
N THR A 292 12.66 6.45 14.23
CA THR A 292 11.98 7.75 14.16
C THR A 292 12.16 8.43 15.50
N SER A 293 13.04 9.40 15.56
CA SER A 293 13.08 10.36 16.66
C SER A 293 11.88 11.30 16.55
N PRO A 294 11.20 11.65 17.62
CA PRO A 294 10.30 12.78 17.64
C PRO A 294 11.14 14.06 17.78
N SER A 295 10.90 15.03 16.94
CA SER A 295 11.35 16.41 17.12
C SER A 295 10.16 17.28 17.50
N PRO A 296 10.42 18.37 18.26
CA PRO A 296 9.44 19.13 19.01
C PRO A 296 8.40 19.88 18.17
#